data_402fd133cd1ddd0fae31ef856a90a51c
#
_entry.id   402fd133cd1ddd0fae31ef856a90a51c
#
_cell.length_a   1.000
_cell.length_b   1.000
_cell.length_c   1.000
_cell.angle_alpha   90.00
_cell.angle_beta   90.00
_cell.angle_gamma   90.00
#
_symmetry.space_group_name_H-M   'P 1'
#
loop_
_entity.id
_entity.type
_entity.pdbx_description
1 polymer ?
#
loop_
_entity_poly.entity_id
_entity_poly.type
_entity_poly.pdbx_seq_one_letter_code
_entity_poly.pdbx_strand_id
1 'polypeptide(L)'
;MKLNKLSIILLVVIGLWSCASNKNMRDVNNYKTPVNDFSRTVELLISNQEFLEDEIMKINSQNPSVQRILLAADSDLKQENYIKTNSELERAFRITKNDGALYLRLAHLRYKQGLLKESESFASKGLMLTNISSWERLLLNVYLKN
;
A
#
# COMPACT_ATOMS: atom_id res chain seq x y z
N MET A 1 31.79 57.74 27.10
CA MET A 1 30.70 56.75 27.25
C MET A 1 31.38 55.39 27.48
N LYS A 2 31.50 54.94 28.75
CA LYS A 2 32.16 53.64 29.09
C LYS A 2 31.09 52.54 28.96
N LEU A 3 31.09 51.83 27.86
CA LEU A 3 30.25 50.63 27.70
C LEU A 3 30.78 49.57 28.67
N ASN A 4 29.97 49.24 29.66
CA ASN A 4 30.38 48.33 30.73
C ASN A 4 30.73 46.96 30.15
N LYS A 5 32.00 46.57 30.40
CA LYS A 5 32.50 45.22 30.01
C LYS A 5 31.60 44.09 30.51
N LEU A 6 30.87 44.33 31.59
CA LEU A 6 29.86 43.40 32.14
C LEU A 6 28.69 43.12 31.20
N SER A 7 28.23 44.15 30.44
CA SER A 7 27.10 44.02 29.49
C SER A 7 27.48 43.17 28.27
N ILE A 8 28.73 43.22 27.83
CA ILE A 8 29.25 42.43 26.71
C ILE A 8 29.38 40.97 27.09
N ILE A 9 29.84 40.68 28.33
CA ILE A 9 29.96 39.32 28.85
C ILE A 9 28.57 38.66 28.98
N LEU A 10 27.57 39.41 29.44
CA LEU A 10 26.19 38.93 29.57
C LEU A 10 25.59 38.55 28.21
N LEU A 11 25.85 39.33 27.14
CA LEU A 11 25.39 39.03 25.78
C LEU A 11 26.03 37.79 25.18
N VAL A 12 27.32 37.52 25.47
CA VAL A 12 28.02 36.33 25.02
C VAL A 12 27.48 35.06 25.69
N VAL A 13 27.14 35.13 26.97
CA VAL A 13 26.59 33.97 27.71
C VAL A 13 25.21 33.58 27.23
N ILE A 14 24.37 34.55 26.83
CA ILE A 14 23.03 34.28 26.29
C ILE A 14 23.14 33.64 24.88
N GLY A 15 24.15 33.99 24.07
CA GLY A 15 24.38 33.43 22.73
C GLY A 15 24.79 31.94 22.72
N LEU A 16 25.35 31.42 23.82
CA LEU A 16 25.81 30.05 23.90
C LEU A 16 24.73 29.01 24.26
N TRP A 17 23.54 29.44 24.66
CA TRP A 17 22.45 28.55 24.99
C TRP A 17 21.52 28.26 23.82
N SER A 18 21.79 28.81 22.62
CA SER A 18 20.94 28.64 21.42
C SER A 18 21.32 27.48 20.52
N CYS A 19 22.19 26.58 20.94
CA CYS A 19 22.52 25.34 20.20
C CYS A 19 22.30 24.09 21.05
N ALA A 20 21.15 23.98 21.70
CA ALA A 20 20.61 22.68 22.06
C ALA A 20 20.00 22.09 20.78
N SER A 21 20.87 21.56 19.91
CA SER A 21 20.45 20.64 18.84
C SER A 21 19.73 19.47 19.51
N ASN A 22 18.42 19.48 19.43
CA ASN A 22 17.58 18.35 19.79
C ASN A 22 17.90 17.21 18.80
N LYS A 23 19.00 16.50 19.08
CA LYS A 23 19.20 15.17 18.53
C LYS A 23 18.08 14.33 19.11
N ASN A 24 16.94 14.29 18.40
CA ASN A 24 16.07 13.15 18.47
C ASN A 24 16.95 11.94 18.11
N MET A 25 17.60 11.37 19.11
CA MET A 25 18.00 9.98 19.09
C MET A 25 16.71 9.24 18.83
N ARG A 26 16.47 8.93 17.56
CA ARG A 26 15.48 7.93 17.19
C ARG A 26 15.92 6.68 17.91
N ASP A 27 15.16 6.34 18.94
CA ASP A 27 15.39 5.18 19.77
C ASP A 27 15.49 3.98 18.84
N VAL A 28 16.67 3.34 18.79
CA VAL A 28 16.93 2.17 17.95
C VAL A 28 15.94 1.05 18.28
N ASN A 29 15.34 1.09 19.46
CA ASN A 29 14.26 0.18 19.87
C ASN A 29 12.92 0.43 19.16
N ASN A 30 12.67 1.63 18.61
CA ASN A 30 11.44 1.93 17.88
C ASN A 30 11.39 1.31 16.47
N TYR A 31 12.49 0.77 15.93
CA TYR A 31 12.47 0.06 14.65
C TYR A 31 11.89 -1.37 14.74
N LYS A 32 11.75 -1.93 15.93
CA LYS A 32 11.13 -3.26 16.09
C LYS A 32 9.62 -3.23 15.90
N THR A 33 8.95 -2.13 16.28
CA THR A 33 7.50 -2.01 16.18
C THR A 33 7.01 -2.02 14.72
N PRO A 34 7.56 -1.21 13.80
CA PRO A 34 7.16 -1.24 12.39
C PRO A 34 7.43 -2.61 11.71
N VAL A 35 8.53 -3.28 12.05
CA VAL A 35 8.87 -4.60 11.47
C VAL A 35 7.92 -5.67 11.99
N ASN A 36 7.60 -5.66 13.27
CA ASN A 36 6.64 -6.61 13.86
C ASN A 36 5.24 -6.39 13.29
N ASP A 37 4.81 -5.14 13.13
CA ASP A 37 3.52 -4.81 12.54
C ASP A 37 3.47 -5.22 11.05
N PHE A 38 4.55 -5.02 10.31
CA PHE A 38 4.66 -5.47 8.92
C PHE A 38 4.61 -7.00 8.83
N SER A 39 5.37 -7.72 9.64
CA SER A 39 5.37 -9.18 9.65
C SER A 39 3.99 -9.75 9.99
N ARG A 40 3.32 -9.17 10.98
CA ARG A 40 1.95 -9.52 11.34
C ARG A 40 0.97 -9.23 10.21
N THR A 41 1.11 -8.10 9.52
CA THR A 41 0.27 -7.76 8.38
C THR A 41 0.45 -8.77 7.24
N VAL A 42 1.68 -9.17 6.92
CA VAL A 42 1.97 -10.20 5.91
C VAL A 42 1.35 -11.55 6.29
N GLU A 43 1.45 -11.94 7.56
CA GLU A 43 0.81 -13.16 8.06
C GLU A 43 -0.72 -13.10 7.90
N LEU A 44 -1.35 -11.96 8.22
CA LEU A 44 -2.79 -11.76 8.02
C LEU A 44 -3.19 -11.83 6.55
N LEU A 45 -2.41 -11.26 5.64
CA LEU A 45 -2.68 -11.34 4.19
C LEU A 45 -2.69 -12.77 3.66
N ILE A 46 -1.90 -13.66 4.27
CA ILE A 46 -1.82 -15.08 3.85
C ILE A 46 -2.90 -15.92 4.54
N SER A 47 -3.20 -15.64 5.81
CA SER A 47 -4.07 -16.48 6.65
C SER A 47 -5.53 -16.03 6.70
N ASN A 48 -5.82 -14.76 6.37
CA ASN A 48 -7.16 -14.19 6.48
C ASN A 48 -7.62 -13.61 5.13
N GLN A 49 -8.52 -14.33 4.48
CA GLN A 49 -9.02 -14.01 3.14
C GLN A 49 -9.84 -12.71 3.10
N GLU A 50 -10.61 -12.41 4.14
CA GLU A 50 -11.40 -11.19 4.26
C GLU A 50 -10.47 -9.96 4.40
N PHE A 51 -9.43 -10.07 5.22
CA PHE A 51 -8.42 -9.03 5.35
C PHE A 51 -7.69 -8.77 4.02
N LEU A 52 -7.33 -9.83 3.30
CA LEU A 52 -6.70 -9.70 1.97
C LEU A 52 -7.63 -8.98 0.98
N GLU A 53 -8.91 -9.36 0.95
CA GLU A 53 -9.93 -8.74 0.08
C GLU A 53 -10.09 -7.26 0.38
N ASP A 54 -10.19 -6.88 1.67
CA ASP A 54 -10.29 -5.48 2.09
C ASP A 54 -9.04 -4.66 1.70
N GLU A 55 -7.84 -5.23 1.82
CA GLU A 55 -6.62 -4.55 1.40
C GLU A 55 -6.55 -4.36 -0.12
N ILE A 56 -7.01 -5.32 -0.90
CA ILE A 56 -7.12 -5.18 -2.36
C ILE A 56 -8.10 -4.07 -2.74
N MET A 57 -9.26 -4.00 -2.09
CA MET A 57 -10.28 -3.00 -2.38
C MET A 57 -9.85 -1.56 -2.04
N LYS A 58 -8.87 -1.38 -1.16
CA LYS A 58 -8.25 -0.07 -0.87
C LYS A 58 -7.35 0.44 -1.99
N ILE A 59 -6.89 -0.45 -2.89
CA ILE A 59 -6.03 -0.04 -4.01
C ILE A 59 -6.87 0.61 -5.10
N ASN A 60 -6.58 1.86 -5.39
CA ASN A 60 -7.29 2.65 -6.39
C ASN A 60 -6.56 2.64 -7.73
N SER A 61 -7.32 2.56 -8.82
CA SER A 61 -6.83 2.84 -10.15
C SER A 61 -6.51 4.33 -10.30
N GLN A 62 -5.42 4.65 -11.00
CA GLN A 62 -5.10 6.03 -11.37
C GLN A 62 -6.02 6.57 -12.48
N ASN A 63 -6.70 5.70 -13.22
CA ASN A 63 -7.68 6.07 -14.24
C ASN A 63 -9.08 6.18 -13.61
N PRO A 64 -9.70 7.38 -13.55
CA PRO A 64 -11.00 7.57 -12.91
C PRO A 64 -12.14 6.74 -13.53
N SER A 65 -12.07 6.45 -14.84
CA SER A 65 -13.06 5.62 -15.53
C SER A 65 -12.93 4.14 -15.12
N VAL A 66 -11.69 3.65 -15.00
CA VAL A 66 -11.40 2.31 -14.50
C VAL A 66 -11.80 2.22 -13.04
N GLN A 67 -11.45 3.21 -12.21
CA GLN A 67 -11.78 3.21 -10.79
C GLN A 67 -13.28 3.03 -10.54
N ARG A 68 -14.13 3.73 -11.28
CA ARG A 68 -15.60 3.56 -11.15
C ARG A 68 -16.08 2.14 -11.45
N ILE A 69 -15.45 1.50 -12.44
CA ILE A 69 -15.75 0.12 -12.80
C ILE A 69 -15.28 -0.84 -11.70
N LEU A 70 -14.07 -0.62 -11.15
CA LEU A 70 -13.53 -1.43 -10.06
C LEU A 70 -14.42 -1.36 -8.81
N LEU A 71 -14.95 -0.18 -8.45
CA LEU A 71 -15.90 -0.04 -7.34
C LEU A 71 -17.20 -0.83 -7.57
N ALA A 72 -17.72 -0.86 -8.80
CA ALA A 72 -18.87 -1.69 -9.13
C ALA A 72 -18.54 -3.18 -9.01
N ALA A 73 -17.39 -3.61 -9.55
CA ALA A 73 -16.90 -4.97 -9.42
C ALA A 73 -16.71 -5.40 -7.97
N ASP A 74 -16.16 -4.54 -7.11
CA ASP A 74 -15.99 -4.79 -5.67
C ASP A 74 -17.32 -5.00 -4.96
N SER A 75 -18.35 -4.21 -5.33
CA SER A 75 -19.71 -4.37 -4.78
C SER A 75 -20.34 -5.70 -5.19
N ASP A 76 -20.18 -6.11 -6.45
CA ASP A 76 -20.68 -7.39 -6.94
C ASP A 76 -19.92 -8.58 -6.34
N LEU A 77 -18.60 -8.43 -6.12
CA LEU A 77 -17.75 -9.45 -5.51
C LEU A 77 -18.15 -9.73 -4.06
N LYS A 78 -18.42 -8.68 -3.27
CA LYS A 78 -18.93 -8.81 -1.89
C LYS A 78 -20.27 -9.54 -1.80
N GLN A 79 -21.06 -9.51 -2.87
CA GLN A 79 -22.32 -10.25 -3.01
C GLN A 79 -22.11 -11.64 -3.62
N GLU A 80 -20.86 -12.06 -3.82
CA GLU A 80 -20.47 -13.31 -4.49
C GLU A 80 -21.01 -13.44 -5.93
N ASN A 81 -21.36 -12.33 -6.56
CA ASN A 81 -21.85 -12.30 -7.93
C ASN A 81 -20.68 -12.31 -8.92
N TYR A 82 -19.99 -13.44 -9.01
CA TYR A 82 -18.78 -13.59 -9.81
C TYR A 82 -18.98 -13.34 -11.31
N ILE A 83 -20.18 -13.59 -11.83
CA ILE A 83 -20.51 -13.34 -13.25
C ILE A 83 -20.48 -11.85 -13.54
N LYS A 84 -21.17 -11.05 -12.74
CA LYS A 84 -21.16 -9.58 -12.88
C LYS A 84 -19.78 -9.00 -12.59
N THR A 85 -19.13 -9.43 -11.52
CA THR A 85 -17.75 -9.03 -11.19
C THR A 85 -16.84 -9.24 -12.39
N ASN A 86 -16.88 -10.43 -13.01
CA ASN A 86 -16.08 -10.73 -14.20
C ASN A 86 -16.40 -9.78 -15.36
N SER A 87 -17.67 -9.52 -15.63
CA SER A 87 -18.10 -8.62 -16.70
C SER A 87 -17.57 -7.19 -16.52
N GLU A 88 -17.63 -6.67 -15.29
CA GLU A 88 -17.07 -5.34 -14.97
C GLU A 88 -15.54 -5.31 -15.10
N LEU A 89 -14.85 -6.33 -14.59
CA LEU A 89 -13.37 -6.40 -14.71
C LEU A 89 -12.93 -6.55 -16.17
N GLU A 90 -13.64 -7.32 -17.00
CA GLU A 90 -13.38 -7.39 -18.44
C GLU A 90 -13.61 -6.03 -19.13
N ARG A 91 -14.62 -5.29 -18.72
CA ARG A 91 -14.86 -3.94 -19.20
C ARG A 91 -13.70 -2.99 -18.85
N ALA A 92 -13.19 -3.06 -17.61
CA ALA A 92 -12.00 -2.32 -17.20
C ALA A 92 -10.77 -2.73 -18.01
N PHE A 93 -10.59 -4.02 -18.26
CA PHE A 93 -9.47 -4.58 -19.02
C PHE A 93 -9.44 -4.14 -20.50
N ARG A 94 -10.62 -3.83 -21.08
CA ARG A 94 -10.70 -3.22 -22.42
C ARG A 94 -10.24 -1.77 -22.44
N ILE A 95 -10.34 -1.06 -21.31
CA ILE A 95 -9.89 0.34 -21.21
C ILE A 95 -8.37 0.40 -20.98
N THR A 96 -7.83 -0.45 -20.13
CA THR A 96 -6.41 -0.46 -19.78
C THR A 96 -5.91 -1.87 -19.48
N LYS A 97 -4.65 -2.11 -19.83
CA LYS A 97 -3.88 -3.30 -19.42
C LYS A 97 -2.67 -2.92 -18.57
N ASN A 98 -2.57 -1.68 -18.14
CA ASN A 98 -1.45 -1.14 -17.38
C ASN A 98 -1.93 -0.55 -16.05
N ASP A 99 -2.60 -1.38 -15.24
CA ASP A 99 -3.21 -0.97 -13.98
C ASP A 99 -3.11 -2.08 -12.93
N GLY A 100 -2.35 -1.84 -11.88
CA GLY A 100 -2.11 -2.80 -10.80
C GLY A 100 -3.38 -3.14 -10.03
N ALA A 101 -4.24 -2.14 -9.75
CA ALA A 101 -5.50 -2.32 -9.06
C ALA A 101 -6.45 -3.27 -9.81
N LEU A 102 -6.43 -3.20 -11.16
CA LEU A 102 -7.20 -4.11 -12.01
C LEU A 102 -6.67 -5.54 -11.93
N TYR A 103 -5.35 -5.73 -12.05
CA TYR A 103 -4.76 -7.07 -11.98
C TYR A 103 -4.93 -7.73 -10.61
N LEU A 104 -4.90 -6.95 -9.54
CA LEU A 104 -5.20 -7.44 -8.19
C LEU A 104 -6.62 -8.05 -8.13
N ARG A 105 -7.61 -7.33 -8.64
CA ARG A 105 -9.01 -7.80 -8.65
C ARG A 105 -9.24 -8.99 -9.57
N LEU A 106 -8.58 -9.01 -10.73
CA LEU A 106 -8.63 -10.17 -11.63
C LEU A 106 -8.02 -11.41 -10.96
N ALA A 107 -6.86 -11.29 -10.34
CA ALA A 107 -6.22 -12.39 -9.62
C ALA A 107 -7.12 -12.86 -8.45
N HIS A 108 -7.65 -11.93 -7.66
CA HIS A 108 -8.52 -12.25 -6.53
C HIS A 108 -9.82 -12.93 -6.97
N LEU A 109 -10.51 -12.43 -8.00
CA LEU A 109 -11.71 -13.05 -8.54
C LEU A 109 -11.44 -14.51 -8.95
N ARG A 110 -10.35 -14.77 -9.68
CA ARG A 110 -9.99 -16.13 -10.11
C ARG A 110 -9.67 -17.04 -8.92
N TYR A 111 -9.01 -16.49 -7.90
CA TYR A 111 -8.76 -17.20 -6.65
C TYR A 111 -10.07 -17.59 -5.94
N LYS A 112 -11.01 -16.66 -5.78
CA LYS A 112 -12.34 -16.91 -5.20
C LYS A 112 -13.14 -17.96 -5.98
N GLN A 113 -12.93 -18.08 -7.29
CA GLN A 113 -13.53 -19.09 -8.16
C GLN A 113 -12.80 -20.45 -8.11
N GLY A 114 -11.70 -20.58 -7.37
CA GLY A 114 -10.87 -21.78 -7.34
C GLY A 114 -9.99 -21.99 -8.61
N LEU A 115 -9.92 -20.96 -9.48
CA LEU A 115 -9.14 -20.97 -10.72
C LEU A 115 -7.70 -20.53 -10.46
N LEU A 116 -6.95 -21.31 -9.65
CA LEU A 116 -5.65 -20.90 -9.09
C LEU A 116 -4.62 -20.56 -10.18
N LYS A 117 -4.54 -21.32 -11.28
CA LYS A 117 -3.61 -21.04 -12.39
C LYS A 117 -3.91 -19.72 -13.10
N GLU A 118 -5.18 -19.37 -13.24
CA GLU A 118 -5.57 -18.09 -13.82
C GLU A 118 -5.27 -16.93 -12.86
N SER A 119 -5.52 -17.14 -11.56
CA SER A 119 -5.15 -16.20 -10.50
C SER A 119 -3.66 -15.89 -10.54
N GLU A 120 -2.80 -16.91 -10.55
CA GLU A 120 -1.34 -16.80 -10.68
C GLU A 120 -0.94 -16.06 -11.98
N SER A 121 -1.59 -16.36 -13.09
CA SER A 121 -1.33 -15.72 -14.38
C SER A 121 -1.62 -14.21 -14.34
N PHE A 122 -2.75 -13.80 -13.74
CA PHE A 122 -3.07 -12.39 -13.59
C PHE A 122 -2.13 -11.69 -12.61
N ALA A 123 -1.79 -12.33 -11.50
CA ALA A 123 -0.82 -11.80 -10.54
C ALA A 123 0.56 -11.58 -11.19
N SER A 124 1.05 -12.56 -11.94
CA SER A 124 2.32 -12.48 -12.67
C SER A 124 2.32 -11.32 -13.67
N LYS A 125 1.23 -11.13 -14.43
CA LYS A 125 1.08 -9.99 -15.36
C LYS A 125 1.09 -8.66 -14.63
N GLY A 126 0.40 -8.57 -13.50
CA GLY A 126 0.41 -7.37 -12.65
C GLY A 126 1.83 -7.02 -12.16
N LEU A 127 2.61 -8.03 -11.75
CA LEU A 127 3.99 -7.85 -11.29
C LEU A 127 4.95 -7.36 -12.37
N MET A 128 4.65 -7.59 -13.66
CA MET A 128 5.44 -7.07 -14.79
C MET A 128 5.23 -5.58 -15.03
N LEU A 129 4.21 -4.96 -14.44
CA LEU A 129 3.98 -3.53 -14.57
C LEU A 129 5.06 -2.73 -13.85
N THR A 130 5.49 -1.64 -14.46
CA THR A 130 6.55 -0.76 -13.91
C THR A 130 6.00 0.30 -12.95
N ASN A 131 4.72 0.60 -13.04
CA ASN A 131 4.04 1.70 -12.33
C ASN A 131 3.25 1.26 -11.10
N ILE A 132 3.50 0.07 -10.56
CA ILE A 132 2.84 -0.43 -9.35
C ILE A 132 3.66 -0.13 -8.09
N SER A 133 2.98 0.14 -7.00
CA SER A 133 3.57 0.37 -5.68
C SER A 133 4.14 -0.91 -5.07
N SER A 134 5.00 -0.76 -4.05
CA SER A 134 5.50 -1.91 -3.28
C SER A 134 4.39 -2.69 -2.59
N TRP A 135 3.30 -2.01 -2.21
CA TRP A 135 2.15 -2.65 -1.58
C TRP A 135 1.36 -3.50 -2.58
N GLU A 136 1.09 -2.99 -3.78
CA GLU A 136 0.48 -3.78 -4.86
C GLU A 136 1.32 -5.01 -5.21
N ARG A 137 2.66 -4.86 -5.26
CA ARG A 137 3.58 -6.00 -5.46
C ARG A 137 3.42 -7.06 -4.38
N LEU A 138 3.34 -6.64 -3.11
CA LEU A 138 3.16 -7.55 -1.99
C LEU A 138 1.83 -8.32 -2.12
N LEU A 139 0.73 -7.62 -2.39
CA LEU A 139 -0.60 -8.22 -2.55
C LEU A 139 -0.64 -9.20 -3.74
N LEU A 140 -0.04 -8.85 -4.89
CA LEU A 140 0.05 -9.74 -6.04
C LEU A 140 0.87 -11.01 -5.74
N ASN A 141 1.94 -10.90 -4.95
CA ASN A 141 2.77 -12.06 -4.58
C ASN A 141 2.03 -13.09 -3.71
N VAL A 142 0.94 -12.71 -3.03
CA VAL A 142 0.12 -13.68 -2.29
C VAL A 142 -0.41 -14.78 -3.21
N TYR A 143 -0.76 -14.44 -4.46
CA TYR A 143 -1.33 -15.37 -5.43
C TYR A 143 -0.32 -16.25 -6.17
N LEU A 144 0.99 -15.99 -6.03
CA LEU A 144 2.04 -16.81 -6.63
C LEU A 144 2.46 -18.00 -5.76
N LYS A 145 2.06 -18.02 -4.50
CA LYS A 145 2.52 -19.03 -3.52
C LYS A 145 1.46 -20.06 -3.15
N ASN A 146 0.31 -20.03 -3.83
CA ASN A 146 -0.80 -20.95 -3.56
C ASN A 146 -0.84 -22.13 -4.54
#